data_3a6a67cd43ee317e14d7366d4c7b98b4
#
_entry.id   3a6a67cd43ee317e14d7366d4c7b98b4
#
_cell.length_a   1.000
_cell.length_b   1.000
_cell.length_c   1.000
_cell.angle_alpha   90.00
_cell.angle_beta   90.00
_cell.angle_gamma   90.00
#
_symmetry.space_group_name_H-M   'P 1'
#
loop_
_entity.id
_entity.type
_entity.pdbx_description
1 polymer ?
#
loop_
_entity_poly.entity_id
_entity_poly.type
_entity_poly.pdbx_seq_one_letter_code
_entity_poly.pdbx_strand_id
1 'polypeptide(L)'
;MADTIKIEDIEERVVLVGVSEQDGDDADDSLSELAELVKTAGATVVGTLIQRREKIHPGTYVGTGKVAEIAELVESTRATGIVCDDELSPAQQKNLEMYLDTKVMDRTLVILDIFASRATTSEGKIQVELAQLKYRLSRLSGLGKSMSRLGGGIGTRGPGEKKLEVDRRLINDRIAQLRRELKEVQKHRDITRAKREKNKVPVVAIVGYTNSGKSTLLNHLTEADVLEEDKLFATLDPTTRILALDGKQQVLLTDTVGFIRKLPHHLIEAFKSTLEEAKYADIIFHVVDASNMQREKQMFITYQTLDDLGVKDKKFVTLFNKQDARTDNEPLHDFRADYTLNISAAKDLGLDEVKSLLEEILRENKVYIERIIPYDKAGVIQLIRKQGELVSEEYVADGIQIKAYVPMEVYGRLD
;
A
#
# COMPACT_ATOMS: atom_id res chain seq x y z
N MET A 1 23.99 41.80 2.19
CA MET A 1 23.62 40.63 3.01
C MET A 1 22.14 40.41 2.74
N ALA A 2 21.80 39.34 2.08
CA ALA A 2 20.38 39.01 1.85
C ALA A 2 19.83 38.38 3.16
N ASP A 3 18.86 39.06 3.75
CA ASP A 3 18.13 38.50 4.89
C ASP A 3 17.42 37.22 4.46
N THR A 4 17.94 36.10 4.94
CA THR A 4 17.27 34.80 4.80
C THR A 4 16.04 34.88 5.67
N ILE A 5 14.87 35.04 5.07
CA ILE A 5 13.58 34.91 5.76
C ILE A 5 13.51 33.46 6.27
N LYS A 6 13.66 33.28 7.58
CA LYS A 6 13.31 32.01 8.22
C LYS A 6 11.81 31.83 8.01
N ILE A 7 11.45 30.91 7.14
CA ILE A 7 10.09 30.38 7.11
C ILE A 7 9.94 29.68 8.47
N GLU A 8 9.25 30.29 9.40
CA GLU A 8 8.78 29.63 10.61
C GLU A 8 7.92 28.44 10.12
N ASP A 9 8.27 27.24 10.52
CA ASP A 9 7.43 26.07 10.31
C ASP A 9 6.11 26.33 11.04
N ILE A 10 5.11 26.80 10.29
CA ILE A 10 3.76 27.00 10.82
C ILE A 10 3.21 25.62 11.06
N GLU A 11 3.03 25.24 12.32
CA GLU A 11 2.37 23.99 12.70
C GLU A 11 0.96 23.96 12.06
N GLU A 12 0.75 23.04 11.11
CA GLU A 12 -0.56 22.86 10.50
C GLU A 12 -1.52 22.22 11.52
N ARG A 13 -2.58 22.97 11.87
CA ARG A 13 -3.61 22.59 12.84
C ARG A 13 -4.92 22.43 12.11
N VAL A 14 -5.51 21.22 12.12
CA VAL A 14 -6.67 20.94 11.29
C VAL A 14 -7.86 20.40 12.08
N VAL A 15 -9.06 20.72 11.60
CA VAL A 15 -10.32 20.13 12.06
C VAL A 15 -10.72 19.03 11.09
N LEU A 16 -11.06 17.85 11.61
CA LEU A 16 -11.57 16.75 10.81
C LEU A 16 -13.07 16.84 10.66
N VAL A 17 -13.56 16.57 9.44
CA VAL A 17 -14.98 16.62 9.11
C VAL A 17 -15.40 15.35 8.42
N GLY A 18 -16.39 14.66 8.99
CA GLY A 18 -16.96 13.42 8.44
C GLY A 18 -18.47 13.53 8.24
N VAL A 19 -18.98 12.70 7.32
CA VAL A 19 -20.41 12.49 7.12
C VAL A 19 -20.72 11.01 7.37
N SER A 20 -21.68 10.73 8.25
CA SER A 20 -22.25 9.40 8.48
C SER A 20 -23.55 9.30 7.69
N GLU A 21 -23.62 8.38 6.72
CA GLU A 21 -24.78 8.27 5.81
C GLU A 21 -25.87 7.32 6.34
N GLN A 22 -25.55 6.39 7.27
CA GLN A 22 -26.50 5.42 7.81
C GLN A 22 -26.27 5.15 9.30
N ASP A 23 -27.28 4.65 10.00
CA ASP A 23 -27.13 4.13 11.35
C ASP A 23 -26.25 2.87 11.32
N GLY A 24 -25.13 2.90 12.04
CA GLY A 24 -24.10 1.85 12.03
C GLY A 24 -22.94 2.11 11.09
N ASP A 25 -22.86 3.30 10.49
CA ASP A 25 -21.71 3.75 9.72
C ASP A 25 -20.49 3.95 10.64
N ASP A 26 -19.32 3.53 10.15
CA ASP A 26 -18.03 3.60 10.83
C ASP A 26 -17.40 5.00 10.79
N ALA A 27 -18.18 6.07 10.82
CA ALA A 27 -17.65 7.43 10.67
C ALA A 27 -16.65 7.79 11.77
N ASP A 28 -16.86 7.36 13.01
CA ASP A 28 -15.93 7.59 14.11
C ASP A 28 -14.61 6.83 13.87
N ASP A 29 -14.66 5.58 13.43
CA ASP A 29 -13.49 4.78 13.10
C ASP A 29 -12.74 5.34 11.89
N SER A 30 -13.49 5.81 10.86
CA SER A 30 -12.93 6.43 9.67
C SER A 30 -12.20 7.74 10.00
N LEU A 31 -12.75 8.54 10.90
CA LEU A 31 -12.11 9.77 11.36
C LEU A 31 -10.93 9.51 12.29
N SER A 32 -10.97 8.45 13.08
CA SER A 32 -9.81 8.02 13.88
C SER A 32 -8.64 7.62 12.97
N GLU A 33 -8.91 6.90 11.89
CA GLU A 33 -7.90 6.56 10.88
C GLU A 33 -7.41 7.81 10.14
N LEU A 34 -8.32 8.75 9.79
CA LEU A 34 -7.94 10.04 9.18
C LEU A 34 -7.04 10.86 10.12
N ALA A 35 -7.28 10.82 11.43
CA ALA A 35 -6.43 11.50 12.40
C ALA A 35 -4.99 10.96 12.38
N GLU A 36 -4.82 9.65 12.27
CA GLU A 36 -3.48 9.04 12.13
C GLU A 36 -2.83 9.38 10.77
N LEU A 37 -3.61 9.49 9.69
CA LEU A 37 -3.09 9.99 8.40
C LEU A 37 -2.58 11.43 8.52
N VAL A 38 -3.38 12.31 9.10
CA VAL A 38 -3.05 13.73 9.32
C VAL A 38 -1.78 13.87 10.17
N LYS A 39 -1.68 13.11 11.24
CA LYS A 39 -0.47 13.05 12.10
C LYS A 39 0.74 12.54 11.31
N THR A 40 0.56 11.52 10.46
CA THR A 40 1.63 11.01 9.59
C THR A 40 2.09 12.04 8.57
N ALA A 41 1.18 12.88 8.07
CA ALA A 41 1.49 14.01 7.19
C ALA A 41 2.16 15.19 7.91
N GLY A 42 2.27 15.15 9.25
CA GLY A 42 2.94 16.19 10.06
C GLY A 42 2.02 17.29 10.59
N ALA A 43 0.69 17.13 10.47
CA ALA A 43 -0.27 18.09 11.00
C ALA A 43 -0.90 17.62 12.32
N THR A 44 -1.43 18.57 13.11
CA THR A 44 -2.07 18.32 14.40
C THR A 44 -3.59 18.44 14.29
N VAL A 45 -4.33 17.41 14.72
CA VAL A 45 -5.80 17.45 14.79
C VAL A 45 -6.22 18.21 16.05
N VAL A 46 -7.01 19.28 15.87
CA VAL A 46 -7.47 20.15 16.97
C VAL A 46 -8.97 20.08 17.21
N GLY A 47 -9.70 19.33 16.38
CA GLY A 47 -11.12 19.12 16.56
C GLY A 47 -11.66 18.13 15.54
N THR A 48 -12.83 17.54 15.84
CA THR A 48 -13.50 16.59 14.96
C THR A 48 -15.00 16.86 14.96
N LEU A 49 -15.61 16.87 13.77
CA LEU A 49 -17.04 17.06 13.59
C LEU A 49 -17.61 16.00 12.67
N ILE A 50 -18.69 15.36 13.10
CA ILE A 50 -19.46 14.41 12.29
C ILE A 50 -20.86 14.97 12.06
N GLN A 51 -21.33 14.85 10.84
CA GLN A 51 -22.73 15.10 10.52
C GLN A 51 -23.41 13.81 10.07
N ARG A 52 -24.49 13.43 10.73
CA ARG A 52 -25.38 12.33 10.27
C ARG A 52 -26.32 12.85 9.21
N ARG A 53 -26.32 12.23 8.04
CA ARG A 53 -27.20 12.58 6.92
C ARG A 53 -27.51 11.33 6.08
N GLU A 54 -28.63 11.35 5.36
CA GLU A 54 -28.92 10.29 4.38
C GLU A 54 -27.98 10.30 3.17
N LYS A 55 -27.47 11.46 2.80
CA LYS A 55 -26.53 11.64 1.67
C LYS A 55 -25.60 12.83 1.88
N ILE A 56 -24.41 12.73 1.37
CA ILE A 56 -23.44 13.85 1.27
C ILE A 56 -24.08 15.04 0.56
N HIS A 57 -23.91 16.25 1.11
CA HIS A 57 -24.45 17.45 0.50
C HIS A 57 -23.67 17.80 -0.80
N PRO A 58 -24.35 17.95 -1.95
CA PRO A 58 -23.68 18.08 -3.25
C PRO A 58 -22.88 19.37 -3.40
N GLY A 59 -23.21 20.43 -2.66
CA GLY A 59 -22.56 21.74 -2.76
C GLY A 59 -21.46 21.98 -1.73
N THR A 60 -21.58 21.45 -0.51
CA THR A 60 -20.69 21.79 0.62
C THR A 60 -20.26 20.57 1.44
N TYR A 61 -20.46 19.35 0.94
CA TYR A 61 -20.14 18.08 1.65
C TYR A 61 -21.02 17.87 2.88
N VAL A 62 -21.14 18.87 3.76
CA VAL A 62 -22.04 18.93 4.92
C VAL A 62 -23.13 19.98 4.71
N GLY A 63 -24.19 19.97 5.52
CA GLY A 63 -25.25 20.97 5.46
C GLY A 63 -24.79 22.35 5.93
N THR A 64 -25.50 23.41 5.51
CA THR A 64 -25.12 24.81 5.79
C THR A 64 -25.02 25.12 7.29
N GLY A 65 -25.90 24.58 8.13
CA GLY A 65 -25.81 24.73 9.59
C GLY A 65 -24.51 24.13 10.14
N LYS A 66 -24.10 22.95 9.62
CA LYS A 66 -22.84 22.32 10.03
C LYS A 66 -21.61 23.10 9.53
N VAL A 67 -21.69 23.77 8.38
CA VAL A 67 -20.62 24.69 7.92
C VAL A 67 -20.39 25.82 8.92
N ALA A 68 -21.47 26.38 9.52
CA ALA A 68 -21.33 27.41 10.56
C ALA A 68 -20.64 26.86 11.82
N GLU A 69 -21.02 25.67 12.29
CA GLU A 69 -20.35 24.99 13.42
C GLU A 69 -18.86 24.73 13.14
N ILE A 70 -18.51 24.36 11.89
CA ILE A 70 -17.11 24.16 11.49
C ILE A 70 -16.37 25.51 11.55
N ALA A 71 -16.96 26.60 11.08
CA ALA A 71 -16.36 27.94 11.13
C ALA A 71 -16.05 28.37 12.57
N GLU A 72 -17.00 28.19 13.50
CA GLU A 72 -16.82 28.49 14.93
C GLU A 72 -15.70 27.64 15.53
N LEU A 73 -15.62 26.35 15.17
CA LEU A 73 -14.57 25.46 15.67
C LEU A 73 -13.20 25.84 15.11
N VAL A 74 -13.10 26.18 13.82
CA VAL A 74 -11.86 26.66 13.19
C VAL A 74 -11.34 27.92 13.88
N GLU A 75 -12.22 28.90 14.15
CA GLU A 75 -11.87 30.14 14.84
C GLU A 75 -11.43 29.89 16.29
N SER A 76 -12.23 29.15 17.05
CA SER A 76 -11.98 28.89 18.48
C SER A 76 -10.70 28.07 18.72
N THR A 77 -10.38 27.13 17.83
CA THR A 77 -9.17 26.30 17.92
C THR A 77 -7.96 26.90 17.19
N ARG A 78 -8.14 28.02 16.49
CA ARG A 78 -7.14 28.61 15.60
C ARG A 78 -6.60 27.59 14.58
N ALA A 79 -7.50 26.80 14.01
CA ALA A 79 -7.11 25.82 13.00
C ALA A 79 -6.69 26.53 11.71
N THR A 80 -5.67 25.99 11.05
CA THR A 80 -5.15 26.51 9.75
C THR A 80 -5.88 25.92 8.55
N GLY A 81 -6.72 24.91 8.79
CA GLY A 81 -7.49 24.24 7.74
C GLY A 81 -8.46 23.19 8.27
N ILE A 82 -9.20 22.59 7.36
CA ILE A 82 -10.04 21.44 7.61
C ILE A 82 -9.65 20.27 6.71
N VAL A 83 -9.93 19.04 7.15
CA VAL A 83 -9.75 17.81 6.37
C VAL A 83 -11.06 17.04 6.35
N CYS A 84 -11.62 16.85 5.16
CA CYS A 84 -12.81 16.02 4.95
C CYS A 84 -12.44 14.55 4.76
N ASP A 85 -13.25 13.65 5.33
CA ASP A 85 -12.99 12.20 5.32
C ASP A 85 -13.22 11.53 3.97
N ASP A 86 -13.98 12.15 3.08
CA ASP A 86 -14.25 11.65 1.74
C ASP A 86 -13.61 12.57 0.69
N GLU A 87 -13.40 12.05 -0.51
CA GLU A 87 -12.91 12.84 -1.64
C GLU A 87 -13.94 13.92 -2.00
N LEU A 88 -13.52 15.17 -2.01
CA LEU A 88 -14.38 16.30 -2.34
C LEU A 88 -14.46 16.52 -3.86
N SER A 89 -15.66 16.83 -4.34
CA SER A 89 -15.78 17.41 -5.69
C SER A 89 -15.16 18.81 -5.71
N PRO A 90 -14.69 19.28 -6.89
CA PRO A 90 -14.14 20.62 -7.03
C PRO A 90 -15.10 21.74 -6.57
N ALA A 91 -16.41 21.53 -6.73
CA ALA A 91 -17.43 22.48 -6.29
C ALA A 91 -17.56 22.51 -4.75
N GLN A 92 -17.55 21.34 -4.11
CA GLN A 92 -17.61 21.24 -2.64
C GLN A 92 -16.39 21.92 -2.01
N GLN A 93 -15.18 21.58 -2.50
CA GLN A 93 -13.95 22.17 -1.99
C GLN A 93 -13.99 23.71 -2.10
N LYS A 94 -14.28 24.26 -3.28
CA LYS A 94 -14.35 25.69 -3.51
C LYS A 94 -15.39 26.38 -2.64
N ASN A 95 -16.58 25.79 -2.51
CA ASN A 95 -17.62 26.38 -1.69
C ASN A 95 -17.23 26.38 -0.21
N LEU A 96 -16.64 25.29 0.29
CA LEU A 96 -16.14 25.23 1.67
C LEU A 96 -15.04 26.28 1.91
N GLU A 97 -14.03 26.38 1.02
CA GLU A 97 -12.99 27.40 1.10
C GLU A 97 -13.57 28.83 1.15
N MET A 98 -14.60 29.08 0.34
CA MET A 98 -15.27 30.40 0.30
C MET A 98 -16.07 30.70 1.59
N TYR A 99 -16.73 29.70 2.19
CA TYR A 99 -17.51 29.90 3.40
C TYR A 99 -16.66 29.93 4.67
N LEU A 100 -15.55 29.19 4.71
CA LEU A 100 -14.72 29.04 5.90
C LEU A 100 -13.50 29.95 5.90
N ASP A 101 -13.18 30.56 4.77
CA ASP A 101 -11.97 31.38 4.55
C ASP A 101 -10.69 30.71 5.06
N THR A 102 -10.60 29.39 4.85
CA THR A 102 -9.48 28.55 5.30
C THR A 102 -9.17 27.45 4.30
N LYS A 103 -7.99 26.83 4.44
CA LYS A 103 -7.55 25.70 3.62
C LYS A 103 -8.48 24.51 3.80
N VAL A 104 -8.98 23.95 2.69
CA VAL A 104 -9.82 22.76 2.68
C VAL A 104 -9.10 21.63 1.97
N MET A 105 -8.89 20.55 2.69
CA MET A 105 -8.27 19.32 2.20
C MET A 105 -9.25 18.16 2.28
N ASP A 106 -8.97 17.11 1.56
CA ASP A 106 -9.68 15.83 1.68
C ASP A 106 -8.71 14.68 1.97
N ARG A 107 -9.23 13.52 2.33
CA ARG A 107 -8.44 12.30 2.60
C ARG A 107 -7.46 11.99 1.47
N THR A 108 -7.87 12.20 0.22
CA THR A 108 -7.04 11.96 -0.96
C THR A 108 -5.78 12.83 -0.97
N LEU A 109 -5.93 14.12 -0.67
CA LEU A 109 -4.79 15.03 -0.64
C LEU A 109 -3.81 14.68 0.48
N VAL A 110 -4.33 14.33 1.67
CA VAL A 110 -3.47 13.91 2.80
C VAL A 110 -2.68 12.65 2.45
N ILE A 111 -3.31 11.65 1.83
CA ILE A 111 -2.61 10.43 1.37
C ILE A 111 -1.53 10.77 0.34
N LEU A 112 -1.83 11.67 -0.61
CA LEU A 112 -0.86 12.12 -1.62
C LEU A 112 0.34 12.84 -1.01
N ASP A 113 0.14 13.63 0.05
CA ASP A 113 1.21 14.32 0.76
C ASP A 113 2.12 13.32 1.51
N ILE A 114 1.52 12.32 2.16
CA ILE A 114 2.28 11.22 2.78
C ILE A 114 3.11 10.49 1.72
N PHE A 115 2.51 10.16 0.58
CA PHE A 115 3.20 9.47 -0.49
C PHE A 115 4.33 10.31 -1.09
N ALA A 116 4.14 11.62 -1.23
CA ALA A 116 5.17 12.53 -1.71
C ALA A 116 6.40 12.58 -0.79
N SER A 117 6.18 12.50 0.51
CA SER A 117 7.26 12.48 1.51
C SER A 117 7.99 11.12 1.57
N ARG A 118 7.32 10.02 1.20
CA ARG A 118 7.83 8.65 1.33
C ARG A 118 8.43 8.07 0.05
N ALA A 119 8.13 8.63 -1.12
CA ALA A 119 8.63 8.15 -2.40
C ALA A 119 10.15 8.34 -2.49
N THR A 120 10.90 7.25 -2.43
CA THR A 120 12.36 7.24 -2.53
C THR A 120 12.85 6.85 -3.92
N THR A 121 12.18 5.87 -4.54
CA THR A 121 12.54 5.36 -5.87
C THR A 121 12.11 6.32 -6.98
N SER A 122 12.79 6.25 -8.12
CA SER A 122 12.39 7.00 -9.33
C SER A 122 10.97 6.63 -9.77
N GLU A 123 10.60 5.35 -9.68
CA GLU A 123 9.25 4.89 -10.03
C GLU A 123 8.19 5.47 -9.08
N GLY A 124 8.40 5.35 -7.76
CA GLY A 124 7.50 5.91 -6.76
C GLY A 124 7.29 7.41 -6.95
N LYS A 125 8.36 8.17 -7.19
CA LYS A 125 8.28 9.62 -7.47
C LYS A 125 7.44 9.94 -8.71
N ILE A 126 7.65 9.20 -9.81
CA ILE A 126 6.86 9.37 -11.04
C ILE A 126 5.38 9.07 -10.78
N GLN A 127 5.07 8.01 -10.04
CA GLN A 127 3.70 7.60 -9.70
C GLN A 127 3.00 8.64 -8.83
N VAL A 128 3.68 9.15 -7.81
CA VAL A 128 3.15 10.20 -6.92
C VAL A 128 2.89 11.48 -7.71
N GLU A 129 3.86 11.95 -8.50
CA GLU A 129 3.69 13.14 -9.35
C GLU A 129 2.51 12.97 -10.32
N LEU A 130 2.39 11.79 -10.93
CA LEU A 130 1.27 11.48 -11.83
C LEU A 130 -0.08 11.55 -11.10
N ALA A 131 -0.18 11.00 -9.90
CA ALA A 131 -1.39 11.03 -9.08
C ALA A 131 -1.75 12.46 -8.65
N GLN A 132 -0.77 13.26 -8.18
CA GLN A 132 -0.95 14.65 -7.82
C GLN A 132 -1.43 15.51 -9.01
N LEU A 133 -0.86 15.29 -10.20
CA LEU A 133 -1.27 16.01 -11.40
C LEU A 133 -2.69 15.63 -11.85
N LYS A 134 -3.07 14.36 -11.77
CA LYS A 134 -4.45 13.92 -12.05
C LYS A 134 -5.44 14.55 -11.05
N TYR A 135 -5.10 14.55 -9.77
CA TYR A 135 -5.91 15.19 -8.73
C TYR A 135 -6.08 16.69 -8.99
N ARG A 136 -5.00 17.43 -9.32
CA ARG A 136 -5.06 18.84 -9.68
C ARG A 136 -5.87 19.09 -10.95
N LEU A 137 -5.72 18.24 -11.97
CA LEU A 137 -6.42 18.39 -13.24
C LEU A 137 -7.95 18.27 -13.06
N SER A 138 -8.44 17.37 -12.21
CA SER A 138 -9.86 17.23 -11.89
C SER A 138 -10.43 18.53 -11.30
N ARG A 139 -9.66 19.21 -10.45
CA ARG A 139 -10.05 20.45 -9.78
C ARG A 139 -10.02 21.68 -10.68
N LEU A 140 -9.07 21.78 -11.60
CA LEU A 140 -9.04 22.82 -12.63
C LEU A 140 -10.28 22.78 -13.55
N SER A 141 -10.82 21.60 -13.83
CA SER A 141 -12.01 21.44 -14.69
C SER A 141 -13.29 22.00 -14.07
N GLY A 142 -13.38 22.08 -12.74
CA GLY A 142 -14.50 22.70 -12.01
C GLY A 142 -14.51 24.23 -12.05
N LEU A 143 -13.33 24.84 -12.12
CA LEU A 143 -13.18 26.31 -12.13
C LEU A 143 -13.64 26.95 -13.46
N GLY A 144 -13.44 26.28 -14.60
CA GLY A 144 -13.82 26.81 -15.92
C GLY A 144 -15.33 26.99 -16.09
N LYS A 145 -16.15 26.07 -15.58
CA LYS A 145 -17.62 26.17 -15.67
C LYS A 145 -18.23 27.29 -14.80
N SER A 146 -17.56 27.68 -13.71
CA SER A 146 -18.04 28.80 -12.87
C SER A 146 -17.66 30.18 -13.40
N MET A 147 -16.52 30.27 -14.10
CA MET A 147 -16.08 31.52 -14.75
C MET A 147 -16.85 31.84 -16.03
N SER A 148 -17.29 30.84 -16.80
CA SER A 148 -18.09 31.04 -18.01
C SER A 148 -19.52 31.52 -17.72
N ARG A 149 -20.02 31.37 -16.49
CA ARG A 149 -21.33 31.94 -16.08
C ARG A 149 -21.28 33.44 -15.75
N LEU A 150 -20.10 34.04 -15.53
CA LEU A 150 -19.92 35.45 -15.20
C LEU A 150 -19.60 36.32 -16.43
N GLY A 151 -19.31 35.73 -17.60
CA GLY A 151 -19.02 36.43 -18.85
C GLY A 151 -20.17 36.24 -19.85
N GLY A 152 -21.16 37.13 -19.81
CA GLY A 152 -22.26 37.14 -20.79
C GLY A 152 -21.80 37.66 -22.14
N GLY A 153 -21.45 36.79 -23.08
CA GLY A 153 -21.22 37.16 -24.48
C GLY A 153 -20.78 35.95 -25.32
N ILE A 154 -21.48 35.72 -26.44
CA ILE A 154 -21.11 34.68 -27.42
C ILE A 154 -19.77 35.10 -28.08
N GLY A 155 -18.68 34.38 -27.77
CA GLY A 155 -17.40 34.51 -28.48
C GLY A 155 -16.23 35.19 -27.75
N THR A 156 -16.39 35.70 -26.53
CA THR A 156 -15.29 36.32 -25.78
C THR A 156 -14.80 35.40 -24.64
N ARG A 157 -13.77 34.59 -24.94
CA ARG A 157 -12.99 33.88 -23.89
C ARG A 157 -12.20 34.94 -23.10
N GLY A 158 -12.49 35.10 -21.79
CA GLY A 158 -11.78 36.00 -20.91
C GLY A 158 -10.31 35.59 -20.68
N PRO A 159 -9.44 36.51 -20.20
CA PRO A 159 -8.03 36.21 -19.92
C PRO A 159 -7.84 35.04 -18.94
N GLY A 160 -8.77 34.86 -17.99
CA GLY A 160 -8.75 33.76 -17.02
C GLY A 160 -9.03 32.38 -17.65
N GLU A 161 -9.93 32.29 -18.63
CA GLU A 161 -10.20 31.05 -19.38
C GLU A 161 -8.98 30.65 -20.21
N LYS A 162 -8.28 31.57 -20.86
CA LYS A 162 -7.03 31.30 -21.57
C LYS A 162 -5.94 30.76 -20.63
N LYS A 163 -5.81 31.32 -19.45
CA LYS A 163 -4.82 30.87 -18.45
C LYS A 163 -5.12 29.47 -17.98
N LEU A 164 -6.37 29.16 -17.61
CA LEU A 164 -6.79 27.80 -17.21
C LEU A 164 -6.60 26.77 -18.32
N GLU A 165 -6.85 27.14 -19.58
CA GLU A 165 -6.64 26.24 -20.74
C GLU A 165 -5.14 25.95 -20.95
N VAL A 166 -4.27 26.96 -20.76
CA VAL A 166 -2.81 26.78 -20.81
C VAL A 166 -2.33 25.89 -19.67
N ASP A 167 -2.75 26.14 -18.44
CA ASP A 167 -2.38 25.34 -17.27
C ASP A 167 -2.83 23.89 -17.44
N ARG A 168 -4.06 23.67 -17.93
CA ARG A 168 -4.58 22.32 -18.23
C ARG A 168 -3.75 21.62 -19.29
N ARG A 169 -3.32 22.32 -20.33
CA ARG A 169 -2.48 21.74 -21.39
C ARG A 169 -1.12 21.34 -20.83
N LEU A 170 -0.46 22.21 -20.07
CA LEU A 170 0.83 21.94 -19.44
C LEU A 170 0.76 20.70 -18.52
N ILE A 171 -0.29 20.59 -17.71
CA ILE A 171 -0.49 19.42 -16.85
C ILE A 171 -0.70 18.15 -17.68
N ASN A 172 -1.52 18.20 -18.74
CA ASN A 172 -1.73 17.04 -19.61
C ASN A 172 -0.44 16.60 -20.34
N ASP A 173 0.37 17.56 -20.80
CA ASP A 173 1.65 17.28 -21.46
C ASP A 173 2.62 16.61 -20.46
N ARG A 174 2.66 17.08 -19.21
CA ARG A 174 3.47 16.47 -18.16
C ARG A 174 2.97 15.06 -17.79
N ILE A 175 1.65 14.86 -17.67
CA ILE A 175 1.04 13.53 -17.48
C ILE A 175 1.44 12.57 -18.61
N ALA A 176 1.39 13.04 -19.86
CA ALA A 176 1.77 12.22 -21.01
C ALA A 176 3.27 11.85 -21.02
N GLN A 177 4.13 12.77 -20.55
CA GLN A 177 5.56 12.52 -20.38
C GLN A 177 5.79 11.47 -19.28
N LEU A 178 5.24 11.64 -18.07
CA LEU A 178 5.38 10.72 -16.95
C LEU A 178 4.88 9.31 -17.27
N ARG A 179 3.78 9.19 -18.02
CA ARG A 179 3.28 7.89 -18.49
C ARG A 179 4.27 7.18 -19.41
N ARG A 180 5.01 7.91 -20.23
CA ARG A 180 6.06 7.32 -21.08
C ARG A 180 7.24 6.84 -20.25
N GLU A 181 7.68 7.67 -19.29
CA GLU A 181 8.77 7.31 -18.37
C GLU A 181 8.39 6.07 -17.56
N LEU A 182 7.17 6.01 -17.00
CA LEU A 182 6.68 4.86 -16.25
C LEU A 182 6.66 3.58 -17.09
N LYS A 183 6.27 3.68 -18.36
CA LYS A 183 6.25 2.53 -19.29
C LYS A 183 7.65 1.97 -19.54
N GLU A 184 8.68 2.81 -19.60
CA GLU A 184 10.07 2.33 -19.74
C GLU A 184 10.55 1.63 -18.45
N VAL A 185 10.20 2.16 -17.28
CA VAL A 185 10.51 1.51 -15.99
C VAL A 185 9.83 0.12 -15.91
N GLN A 186 8.55 0.02 -16.33
CA GLN A 186 7.83 -1.24 -16.36
C GLN A 186 8.51 -2.29 -17.27
N LYS A 187 8.98 -1.91 -18.46
CA LYS A 187 9.73 -2.83 -19.35
C LYS A 187 10.98 -3.40 -18.67
N HIS A 188 11.76 -2.57 -17.95
CA HIS A 188 12.93 -3.04 -17.22
C HIS A 188 12.54 -4.04 -16.11
N ARG A 189 11.43 -3.79 -15.43
CA ARG A 189 10.89 -4.70 -14.41
C ARG A 189 10.49 -6.05 -15.02
N ASP A 190 9.80 -6.05 -16.16
CA ASP A 190 9.39 -7.28 -16.84
C ASP A 190 10.59 -8.13 -17.27
N ILE A 191 11.68 -7.52 -17.75
CA ILE A 191 12.93 -8.22 -18.06
C ILE A 191 13.53 -8.86 -16.81
N THR A 192 13.52 -8.15 -15.68
CA THR A 192 14.03 -8.67 -14.42
C THR A 192 13.18 -9.83 -13.90
N ARG A 193 11.84 -9.71 -14.01
CA ARG A 193 10.90 -10.79 -13.67
C ARG A 193 11.12 -12.04 -14.53
N ALA A 194 11.23 -11.89 -15.84
CA ALA A 194 11.51 -13.03 -16.73
C ALA A 194 12.83 -13.76 -16.38
N LYS A 195 13.84 -13.04 -15.89
CA LYS A 195 15.08 -13.66 -15.37
C LYS A 195 14.83 -14.41 -14.05
N ARG A 196 13.97 -13.90 -13.15
CA ARG A 196 13.59 -14.56 -11.89
C ARG A 196 12.80 -15.85 -12.16
N GLU A 197 11.82 -15.81 -13.05
CA GLU A 197 11.04 -16.99 -13.48
C GLU A 197 11.96 -18.10 -14.03
N LYS A 198 12.95 -17.75 -14.86
CA LYS A 198 13.95 -18.73 -15.33
C LYS A 198 14.78 -19.34 -14.20
N ASN A 199 15.02 -18.61 -13.13
CA ASN A 199 15.77 -19.10 -11.98
C ASN A 199 14.88 -19.87 -10.98
N LYS A 200 13.55 -19.84 -11.13
CA LYS A 200 12.57 -20.55 -10.28
C LYS A 200 12.75 -20.28 -8.78
N VAL A 201 13.13 -19.04 -8.42
CA VAL A 201 13.19 -18.63 -7.02
C VAL A 201 11.78 -18.24 -6.57
N PRO A 202 11.19 -18.92 -5.58
CA PRO A 202 9.86 -18.60 -5.09
C PRO A 202 9.75 -17.17 -4.57
N VAL A 203 8.61 -16.54 -4.82
CA VAL A 203 8.33 -15.16 -4.39
C VAL A 203 7.13 -15.16 -3.44
N VAL A 204 7.31 -14.57 -2.28
CA VAL A 204 6.25 -14.33 -1.29
C VAL A 204 5.98 -12.83 -1.24
N ALA A 205 4.76 -12.41 -1.47
CA ALA A 205 4.35 -11.03 -1.26
C ALA A 205 3.72 -10.88 0.13
N ILE A 206 4.21 -9.90 0.89
CA ILE A 206 3.66 -9.53 2.19
C ILE A 206 2.65 -8.42 1.96
N VAL A 207 1.38 -8.71 2.18
CA VAL A 207 0.26 -7.78 2.00
C VAL A 207 -0.48 -7.59 3.31
N GLY A 208 -1.27 -6.55 3.41
CA GLY A 208 -2.11 -6.29 4.59
C GLY A 208 -2.36 -4.80 4.77
N TYR A 209 -3.19 -4.50 5.74
CA TYR A 209 -3.56 -3.13 6.05
C TYR A 209 -2.36 -2.28 6.48
N THR A 210 -2.46 -0.94 6.37
CA THR A 210 -1.40 -0.04 6.88
C THR A 210 -1.18 -0.30 8.38
N ASN A 211 0.08 -0.21 8.81
CA ASN A 211 0.47 -0.43 10.20
C ASN A 211 0.14 -1.83 10.77
N SER A 212 -0.05 -2.86 9.93
CA SER A 212 -0.23 -4.24 10.41
C SER A 212 1.08 -4.95 10.82
N GLY A 213 2.23 -4.31 10.58
CA GLY A 213 3.55 -4.85 10.92
C GLY A 213 4.25 -5.61 9.79
N LYS A 214 3.92 -5.31 8.52
CA LYS A 214 4.53 -5.96 7.34
C LYS A 214 6.04 -5.78 7.26
N SER A 215 6.51 -4.54 7.39
CA SER A 215 7.94 -4.21 7.31
C SER A 215 8.71 -4.77 8.50
N THR A 216 8.12 -4.77 9.69
CA THR A 216 8.67 -5.43 10.89
C THR A 216 8.83 -6.93 10.65
N LEU A 217 7.80 -7.58 10.10
CA LEU A 217 7.88 -8.99 9.75
C LEU A 217 8.99 -9.28 8.74
N LEU A 218 9.11 -8.47 7.68
CA LEU A 218 10.18 -8.62 6.71
C LEU A 218 11.57 -8.53 7.36
N ASN A 219 11.79 -7.51 8.22
CA ASN A 219 13.07 -7.31 8.90
C ASN A 219 13.44 -8.48 9.79
N HIS A 220 12.52 -8.93 10.64
CA HIS A 220 12.78 -10.03 11.57
C HIS A 220 12.96 -11.38 10.88
N LEU A 221 12.28 -11.63 9.75
CA LEU A 221 12.49 -12.86 8.97
C LEU A 221 13.81 -12.86 8.20
N THR A 222 14.31 -11.69 7.75
CA THR A 222 15.45 -11.60 6.82
C THR A 222 16.68 -10.93 7.40
N GLU A 223 16.65 -10.56 8.69
CA GLU A 223 17.71 -9.78 9.35
C GLU A 223 18.06 -8.49 8.55
N ALA A 224 17.05 -7.91 7.90
CA ALA A 224 17.18 -6.71 7.09
C ALA A 224 16.93 -5.45 7.92
N ASP A 225 17.46 -4.33 7.44
CA ASP A 225 17.32 -3.01 8.08
C ASP A 225 16.41 -2.12 7.21
N VAL A 226 15.14 -2.51 7.10
CA VAL A 226 14.10 -1.70 6.43
C VAL A 226 13.49 -0.74 7.44
N LEU A 227 13.18 0.47 7.01
CA LEU A 227 12.57 1.49 7.87
C LEU A 227 11.28 0.97 8.51
N GLU A 228 11.30 0.90 9.83
CA GLU A 228 10.13 0.57 10.65
C GLU A 228 9.65 1.84 11.34
N GLU A 229 8.40 2.20 11.09
CA GLU A 229 7.74 3.30 11.79
C GLU A 229 6.32 2.89 12.17
N ASP A 230 5.90 3.23 13.37
CA ASP A 230 4.50 3.11 13.82
C ASP A 230 3.66 4.24 13.21
N LYS A 231 3.63 4.29 11.89
CA LYS A 231 2.91 5.28 11.09
C LYS A 231 2.26 4.62 9.89
N LEU A 232 1.15 5.19 9.45
CA LEU A 232 0.48 4.73 8.23
C LEU A 232 1.38 4.99 7.00
N PHE A 233 1.40 4.04 6.06
CA PHE A 233 2.23 4.11 4.85
C PHE A 233 3.73 4.30 5.10
N ALA A 234 4.29 3.60 6.09
CA ALA A 234 5.74 3.60 6.32
C ALA A 234 6.51 3.13 5.09
N THR A 235 5.99 2.15 4.36
CA THR A 235 6.53 1.62 3.11
C THR A 235 5.66 2.05 1.92
N LEU A 236 6.22 2.78 0.97
CA LEU A 236 5.59 3.13 -0.31
C LEU A 236 6.19 2.34 -1.48
N ASP A 237 7.51 2.25 -1.53
CA ASP A 237 8.23 1.49 -2.56
C ASP A 237 8.37 0.02 -2.14
N PRO A 238 8.10 -0.97 -3.02
CA PRO A 238 8.26 -2.37 -2.67
C PRO A 238 9.70 -2.69 -2.33
N THR A 239 9.90 -3.36 -1.23
CA THR A 239 11.23 -3.80 -0.80
C THR A 239 11.31 -5.31 -0.86
N THR A 240 12.23 -5.85 -1.68
CA THR A 240 12.45 -7.30 -1.79
C THR A 240 13.72 -7.70 -1.06
N ARG A 241 13.66 -8.76 -0.26
CA ARG A 241 14.77 -9.37 0.47
C ARG A 241 14.79 -10.87 0.25
N ILE A 242 15.97 -11.45 0.43
CA ILE A 242 16.17 -12.89 0.34
C ILE A 242 16.03 -13.47 1.75
N LEU A 243 15.13 -14.41 1.91
CA LEU A 243 15.06 -15.28 3.08
C LEU A 243 15.78 -16.59 2.75
N ALA A 244 16.80 -16.93 3.53
CA ALA A 244 17.41 -18.24 3.49
C ALA A 244 16.68 -19.18 4.45
N LEU A 245 16.11 -20.23 3.91
CA LEU A 245 15.47 -21.32 4.68
C LEU A 245 16.48 -22.41 5.00
N ASP A 246 16.13 -23.30 5.91
CA ASP A 246 16.90 -24.52 6.16
C ASP A 246 17.04 -25.31 4.85
N GLY A 247 18.15 -26.06 4.68
CA GLY A 247 18.44 -26.73 3.41
C GLY A 247 18.94 -25.83 2.27
N LYS A 248 19.30 -24.55 2.56
CA LYS A 248 19.86 -23.56 1.62
C LYS A 248 18.92 -23.10 0.51
N GLN A 249 17.64 -23.38 0.63
CA GLN A 249 16.64 -22.83 -0.28
C GLN A 249 16.45 -21.34 -0.02
N GLN A 250 16.41 -20.53 -1.11
CA GLN A 250 16.19 -19.11 -1.06
C GLN A 250 14.78 -18.76 -1.51
N VAL A 251 14.15 -17.84 -0.79
CA VAL A 251 12.84 -17.29 -1.10
C VAL A 251 12.96 -15.77 -1.14
N LEU A 252 12.28 -15.15 -2.08
CA LEU A 252 12.18 -13.68 -2.14
C LEU A 252 10.94 -13.24 -1.37
N LEU A 253 11.14 -12.48 -0.29
CA LEU A 253 10.08 -11.80 0.42
C LEU A 253 9.99 -10.38 -0.10
N THR A 254 8.78 -9.95 -0.50
CA THR A 254 8.54 -8.58 -0.98
C THR A 254 7.50 -7.90 -0.09
N ASP A 255 7.91 -6.86 0.64
CA ASP A 255 6.99 -5.97 1.34
C ASP A 255 6.28 -5.06 0.35
N THR A 256 4.99 -4.86 0.55
CA THR A 256 4.14 -4.05 -0.33
C THR A 256 3.56 -2.85 0.41
N VAL A 257 3.02 -1.90 -0.34
CA VAL A 257 2.27 -0.78 0.23
C VAL A 257 1.08 -1.30 1.03
N GLY A 258 0.88 -0.76 2.24
CA GLY A 258 -0.28 -1.11 3.06
C GLY A 258 -1.59 -0.64 2.47
N PHE A 259 -2.64 -1.45 2.59
CA PHE A 259 -3.99 -1.07 2.21
C PHE A 259 -4.63 -0.14 3.25
N ILE A 260 -5.60 0.64 2.81
CA ILE A 260 -6.36 1.55 3.65
C ILE A 260 -7.79 1.67 3.10
N ARG A 261 -8.76 2.01 3.97
CA ARG A 261 -10.13 2.27 3.51
C ARG A 261 -10.21 3.55 2.69
N LYS A 262 -11.24 3.63 1.83
CA LYS A 262 -11.51 4.80 0.99
C LYS A 262 -10.30 5.21 0.13
N LEU A 263 -9.47 4.23 -0.31
CA LEU A 263 -8.37 4.52 -1.22
C LEU A 263 -8.94 4.96 -2.57
N PRO A 264 -8.65 6.18 -3.04
CA PRO A 264 -9.20 6.69 -4.29
C PRO A 264 -8.78 5.84 -5.50
N HIS A 265 -9.70 5.56 -6.43
CA HIS A 265 -9.43 4.73 -7.61
C HIS A 265 -8.25 5.21 -8.45
N HIS A 266 -8.06 6.53 -8.57
CA HIS A 266 -6.94 7.09 -9.33
C HIS A 266 -5.58 6.87 -8.64
N LEU A 267 -5.56 6.67 -7.30
CA LEU A 267 -4.36 6.25 -6.57
C LEU A 267 -4.09 4.76 -6.76
N ILE A 268 -5.12 3.90 -6.74
CA ILE A 268 -4.98 2.48 -7.06
C ILE A 268 -4.32 2.32 -8.44
N GLU A 269 -4.77 3.10 -9.45
CA GLU A 269 -4.18 3.09 -10.79
C GLU A 269 -2.72 3.57 -10.80
N ALA A 270 -2.38 4.59 -10.01
CA ALA A 270 -1.01 5.10 -9.92
C ALA A 270 -0.07 4.09 -9.26
N PHE A 271 -0.53 3.39 -8.22
CA PHE A 271 0.26 2.40 -7.48
C PHE A 271 0.04 0.95 -7.93
N LYS A 272 -0.72 0.75 -9.01
CA LYS A 272 -1.01 -0.58 -9.55
C LYS A 272 0.26 -1.41 -9.74
N SER A 273 1.34 -0.82 -10.23
CA SER A 273 2.60 -1.52 -10.46
C SER A 273 3.29 -1.98 -9.16
N THR A 274 3.10 -1.26 -8.07
CA THR A 274 3.62 -1.61 -6.74
C THR A 274 2.78 -2.72 -6.11
N LEU A 275 1.46 -2.63 -6.27
CA LEU A 275 0.51 -3.62 -5.79
C LEU A 275 0.52 -4.89 -6.66
N GLU A 276 0.93 -4.79 -7.93
CA GLU A 276 1.06 -5.93 -8.84
C GLU A 276 2.13 -6.95 -8.38
N GLU A 277 3.05 -6.61 -7.46
CA GLU A 277 3.97 -7.60 -6.88
C GLU A 277 3.20 -8.77 -6.24
N ALA A 278 2.04 -8.51 -5.61
CA ALA A 278 1.16 -9.56 -5.09
C ALA A 278 0.63 -10.49 -6.20
N LYS A 279 0.35 -9.94 -7.40
CA LYS A 279 -0.14 -10.74 -8.55
C LYS A 279 0.91 -11.71 -9.07
N TYR A 280 2.19 -11.35 -9.01
CA TYR A 280 3.29 -12.16 -9.52
C TYR A 280 3.96 -13.03 -8.45
N ALA A 281 3.54 -12.92 -7.20
CA ALA A 281 4.00 -13.79 -6.13
C ALA A 281 3.43 -15.21 -6.29
N ASP A 282 4.13 -16.20 -5.75
CA ASP A 282 3.67 -17.59 -5.66
C ASP A 282 2.82 -17.80 -4.40
N ILE A 283 3.17 -17.10 -3.32
CA ILE A 283 2.52 -17.18 -2.01
C ILE A 283 2.21 -15.77 -1.53
N ILE A 284 1.09 -15.59 -0.87
CA ILE A 284 0.67 -14.33 -0.24
C ILE A 284 0.71 -14.49 1.27
N PHE A 285 1.49 -13.66 1.94
CA PHE A 285 1.41 -13.49 3.39
C PHE A 285 0.50 -12.31 3.69
N HIS A 286 -0.70 -12.59 4.17
CA HIS A 286 -1.66 -11.58 4.60
C HIS A 286 -1.44 -11.26 6.09
N VAL A 287 -0.80 -10.13 6.38
CA VAL A 287 -0.50 -9.69 7.75
C VAL A 287 -1.66 -8.88 8.29
N VAL A 288 -2.26 -9.36 9.38
CA VAL A 288 -3.42 -8.76 10.05
C VAL A 288 -3.02 -8.32 11.45
N ASP A 289 -3.36 -7.10 11.83
CA ASP A 289 -3.20 -6.62 13.21
C ASP A 289 -4.27 -7.25 14.11
N ALA A 290 -3.89 -8.27 14.89
CA ALA A 290 -4.79 -8.99 15.77
C ALA A 290 -5.29 -8.16 16.97
N SER A 291 -4.58 -7.10 17.32
CA SER A 291 -4.97 -6.19 18.42
C SER A 291 -6.04 -5.18 18.01
N ASN A 292 -6.25 -5.00 16.68
CA ASN A 292 -7.20 -4.03 16.18
C ASN A 292 -8.63 -4.59 16.19
N MET A 293 -9.56 -3.88 16.81
CA MET A 293 -10.98 -4.28 16.88
C MET A 293 -11.67 -4.28 15.51
N GLN A 294 -11.11 -3.57 14.51
CA GLN A 294 -11.61 -3.50 13.14
C GLN A 294 -10.94 -4.53 12.20
N ARG A 295 -10.20 -5.51 12.74
CA ARG A 295 -9.41 -6.47 11.98
C ARG A 295 -10.19 -7.16 10.84
N GLU A 296 -11.43 -7.56 11.10
CA GLU A 296 -12.26 -8.22 10.08
C GLU A 296 -12.58 -7.31 8.90
N LYS A 297 -12.90 -6.02 9.17
CA LYS A 297 -13.13 -5.03 8.12
C LYS A 297 -11.86 -4.73 7.34
N GLN A 298 -10.71 -4.64 8.04
CA GLN A 298 -9.41 -4.46 7.39
C GLN A 298 -9.04 -5.66 6.51
N MET A 299 -9.32 -6.88 6.96
CA MET A 299 -9.17 -8.10 6.17
C MET A 299 -10.05 -8.06 4.92
N PHE A 300 -11.33 -7.69 5.07
CA PHE A 300 -12.27 -7.56 3.95
C PHE A 300 -11.76 -6.57 2.90
N ILE A 301 -11.30 -5.38 3.30
CA ILE A 301 -10.75 -4.36 2.40
C ILE A 301 -9.51 -4.88 1.68
N THR A 302 -8.63 -5.58 2.39
CA THR A 302 -7.43 -6.19 1.81
C THR A 302 -7.80 -7.19 0.72
N TYR A 303 -8.71 -8.11 1.00
CA TYR A 303 -9.17 -9.10 0.04
C TYR A 303 -9.88 -8.47 -1.16
N GLN A 304 -10.76 -7.50 -0.93
CA GLN A 304 -11.43 -6.78 -2.01
C GLN A 304 -10.42 -6.11 -2.94
N THR A 305 -9.40 -5.46 -2.38
CA THR A 305 -8.35 -4.82 -3.19
C THR A 305 -7.54 -5.84 -3.99
N LEU A 306 -7.21 -6.99 -3.40
CA LEU A 306 -6.51 -8.07 -4.11
C LEU A 306 -7.37 -8.67 -5.24
N ASP A 307 -8.67 -8.84 -5.01
CA ASP A 307 -9.62 -9.29 -6.03
C ASP A 307 -9.69 -8.29 -7.19
N ASP A 308 -9.76 -6.97 -6.91
CA ASP A 308 -9.76 -5.88 -7.91
C ASP A 308 -8.45 -5.84 -8.73
N LEU A 309 -7.32 -6.21 -8.12
CA LEU A 309 -6.03 -6.35 -8.79
C LEU A 309 -5.91 -7.63 -9.62
N GLY A 310 -6.87 -8.54 -9.49
CA GLY A 310 -6.90 -9.83 -10.18
C GLY A 310 -5.88 -10.83 -9.65
N VAL A 311 -5.61 -10.80 -8.34
CA VAL A 311 -4.81 -11.82 -7.64
C VAL A 311 -5.68 -13.07 -7.48
N LYS A 312 -5.33 -14.16 -8.16
CA LYS A 312 -6.08 -15.43 -8.17
C LYS A 312 -5.12 -16.61 -8.13
N ASP A 313 -5.62 -17.75 -7.70
CA ASP A 313 -4.91 -19.04 -7.73
C ASP A 313 -3.54 -18.98 -7.01
N LYS A 314 -3.50 -18.31 -5.84
CA LYS A 314 -2.32 -18.20 -4.98
C LYS A 314 -2.56 -18.92 -3.67
N LYS A 315 -1.49 -19.41 -3.05
CA LYS A 315 -1.52 -19.85 -1.66
C LYS A 315 -1.58 -18.65 -0.73
N PHE A 316 -2.59 -18.60 0.14
CA PHE A 316 -2.76 -17.57 1.13
C PHE A 316 -2.41 -18.07 2.52
N VAL A 317 -1.52 -17.35 3.19
CA VAL A 317 -1.18 -17.56 4.60
C VAL A 317 -1.54 -16.30 5.37
N THR A 318 -2.53 -16.37 6.25
CA THR A 318 -2.89 -15.24 7.10
C THR A 318 -2.10 -15.30 8.41
N LEU A 319 -1.36 -14.22 8.66
CA LEU A 319 -0.53 -14.04 9.83
C LEU A 319 -1.18 -13.01 10.75
N PHE A 320 -1.82 -13.47 11.82
CA PHE A 320 -2.41 -12.62 12.86
C PHE A 320 -1.30 -12.09 13.75
N ASN A 321 -0.79 -10.91 13.40
CA ASN A 321 0.34 -10.26 14.06
C ASN A 321 -0.10 -9.44 15.28
N LYS A 322 0.87 -8.97 16.06
CA LYS A 322 0.70 -8.18 17.30
C LYS A 322 -0.08 -8.93 18.39
N GLN A 323 0.12 -10.24 18.51
CA GLN A 323 -0.49 -11.05 19.58
C GLN A 323 -0.12 -10.56 20.98
N ASP A 324 1.04 -9.94 21.13
CA ASP A 324 1.53 -9.33 22.37
C ASP A 324 0.73 -8.11 22.85
N ALA A 325 0.06 -7.42 21.91
CA ALA A 325 -0.79 -6.25 22.19
C ALA A 325 -2.29 -6.59 22.23
N ARG A 326 -2.63 -7.84 22.00
CA ARG A 326 -4.01 -8.29 21.95
C ARG A 326 -4.64 -8.37 23.34
N THR A 327 -5.86 -7.86 23.47
CA THR A 327 -6.62 -7.81 24.73
C THR A 327 -7.80 -8.78 24.80
N ASP A 328 -8.25 -9.29 23.66
CA ASP A 328 -9.33 -10.28 23.58
C ASP A 328 -8.77 -11.71 23.43
N ASN A 329 -9.61 -12.72 23.74
CA ASN A 329 -9.29 -14.14 23.59
C ASN A 329 -10.15 -14.83 22.51
N GLU A 330 -10.78 -14.07 21.62
CA GLU A 330 -11.59 -14.66 20.56
C GLU A 330 -10.72 -15.50 19.60
N PRO A 331 -11.19 -16.67 19.17
CA PRO A 331 -10.42 -17.45 18.19
C PRO A 331 -10.31 -16.67 16.89
N LEU A 332 -9.07 -16.50 16.41
CA LEU A 332 -8.80 -15.86 15.13
C LEU A 332 -8.79 -16.92 14.03
N HIS A 333 -9.58 -16.71 13.01
CA HIS A 333 -9.62 -17.59 11.86
C HIS A 333 -9.88 -16.80 10.58
N ASP A 334 -9.22 -17.22 9.51
CA ASP A 334 -9.45 -16.69 8.16
C ASP A 334 -9.91 -17.82 7.25
N PHE A 335 -11.20 -17.82 6.90
CA PHE A 335 -11.81 -18.87 6.05
C PHE A 335 -11.40 -18.76 4.57
N ARG A 336 -10.74 -17.69 4.15
CA ARG A 336 -10.24 -17.50 2.78
C ARG A 336 -8.79 -17.94 2.61
N ALA A 337 -8.06 -18.07 3.71
CA ALA A 337 -6.67 -18.46 3.70
C ALA A 337 -6.51 -20.00 3.71
N ASP A 338 -5.47 -20.50 3.06
CA ASP A 338 -5.09 -21.92 3.14
C ASP A 338 -4.53 -22.25 4.53
N TYR A 339 -3.82 -21.29 5.15
CA TYR A 339 -3.19 -21.44 6.46
C TYR A 339 -3.34 -20.19 7.29
N THR A 340 -3.38 -20.36 8.61
CA THR A 340 -3.42 -19.26 9.59
C THR A 340 -2.41 -19.49 10.71
N LEU A 341 -1.64 -18.45 11.06
CA LEU A 341 -0.70 -18.46 12.19
C LEU A 341 -0.88 -17.22 13.05
N ASN A 342 -0.66 -17.39 14.34
CA ASN A 342 -0.62 -16.31 15.32
C ASN A 342 0.83 -15.93 15.60
N ILE A 343 1.19 -14.66 15.40
CA ILE A 343 2.57 -14.19 15.55
C ILE A 343 2.67 -12.87 16.31
N SER A 344 3.85 -12.56 16.79
CA SER A 344 4.25 -11.20 17.14
C SER A 344 5.62 -10.93 16.52
N ALA A 345 5.63 -10.24 15.39
CA ALA A 345 6.86 -9.92 14.67
C ALA A 345 7.84 -9.12 15.56
N ALA A 346 7.33 -8.14 16.33
CA ALA A 346 8.14 -7.31 17.21
C ALA A 346 8.73 -8.06 18.41
N LYS A 347 8.25 -9.27 18.72
CA LYS A 347 8.73 -10.13 19.83
C LYS A 347 9.34 -11.44 19.35
N ASP A 348 9.54 -11.62 18.07
CA ASP A 348 10.01 -12.86 17.43
C ASP A 348 9.17 -14.10 17.76
N LEU A 349 7.89 -13.92 18.12
CA LEU A 349 7.01 -15.04 18.46
C LEU A 349 6.34 -15.58 17.20
N GLY A 350 6.41 -16.90 17.01
CA GLY A 350 5.78 -17.59 15.87
C GLY A 350 6.54 -17.46 14.55
N LEU A 351 7.74 -16.88 14.51
CA LEU A 351 8.50 -16.69 13.27
C LEU A 351 9.13 -17.98 12.76
N ASP A 352 9.54 -18.87 13.65
CA ASP A 352 10.06 -20.19 13.26
C ASP A 352 8.96 -21.06 12.67
N GLU A 353 7.72 -20.96 13.19
CA GLU A 353 6.55 -21.61 12.64
C GLU A 353 6.22 -21.08 11.25
N VAL A 354 6.38 -19.75 10.99
CA VAL A 354 6.22 -19.15 9.67
C VAL A 354 7.26 -19.73 8.68
N LYS A 355 8.53 -19.86 9.08
CA LYS A 355 9.58 -20.45 8.25
C LYS A 355 9.28 -21.92 7.94
N SER A 356 8.91 -22.70 8.96
CA SER A 356 8.58 -24.11 8.82
C SER A 356 7.37 -24.35 7.90
N LEU A 357 6.31 -23.54 8.07
CA LEU A 357 5.13 -23.59 7.19
C LEU A 357 5.50 -23.22 5.75
N LEU A 358 6.34 -22.22 5.55
CA LEU A 358 6.81 -21.82 4.23
C LEU A 358 7.56 -22.97 3.54
N GLU A 359 8.43 -23.69 4.26
CA GLU A 359 9.11 -24.89 3.75
C GLU A 359 8.11 -25.98 3.36
N GLU A 360 7.10 -26.23 4.20
CA GLU A 360 6.04 -27.21 3.91
C GLU A 360 5.31 -26.86 2.61
N ILE A 361 4.85 -25.61 2.45
CA ILE A 361 4.18 -25.14 1.22
C ILE A 361 5.08 -25.32 0.00
N LEU A 362 6.37 -25.00 0.13
CA LEU A 362 7.32 -25.13 -0.97
C LEU A 362 7.65 -26.60 -1.31
N ARG A 363 7.40 -27.54 -0.40
CA ARG A 363 7.54 -28.98 -0.62
C ARG A 363 6.34 -29.61 -1.31
N GLU A 364 5.13 -29.05 -1.19
CA GLU A 364 3.89 -29.62 -1.76
C GLU A 364 4.01 -30.01 -3.24
N ASN A 365 4.77 -29.24 -4.03
CA ASN A 365 4.96 -29.46 -5.46
C ASN A 365 6.30 -30.12 -5.82
N LYS A 366 6.97 -30.73 -4.85
CA LYS A 366 8.27 -31.38 -5.03
C LYS A 366 8.20 -32.87 -4.68
N VAL A 367 9.04 -33.65 -5.31
CA VAL A 367 9.18 -35.07 -5.05
C VAL A 367 10.38 -35.28 -4.14
N TYR A 368 10.18 -36.02 -3.05
CA TYR A 368 11.29 -36.46 -2.21
C TYR A 368 12.09 -37.54 -2.93
N ILE A 369 13.42 -37.38 -2.93
CA ILE A 369 14.34 -38.34 -3.50
C ILE A 369 15.43 -38.72 -2.47
N GLU A 370 15.84 -39.97 -2.51
CA GLU A 370 17.05 -40.47 -1.84
C GLU A 370 17.83 -41.26 -2.89
N ARG A 371 18.97 -40.71 -3.33
CA ARG A 371 19.78 -41.28 -4.44
C ARG A 371 21.25 -41.04 -4.23
N ILE A 372 22.09 -41.91 -4.79
CA ILE A 372 23.53 -41.70 -4.95
C ILE A 372 23.76 -41.11 -6.34
N ILE A 373 24.28 -39.90 -6.40
CA ILE A 373 24.65 -39.19 -7.65
C ILE A 373 26.12 -39.49 -7.93
N PRO A 374 26.44 -40.13 -9.06
CA PRO A 374 27.84 -40.38 -9.45
C PRO A 374 28.62 -39.06 -9.56
N TYR A 375 29.93 -39.08 -9.27
CA TYR A 375 30.78 -37.90 -9.26
C TYR A 375 30.86 -37.17 -10.60
N ASP A 376 30.73 -37.88 -11.72
CA ASP A 376 30.68 -37.34 -13.07
C ASP A 376 29.41 -36.53 -13.35
N LYS A 377 28.30 -36.80 -12.63
CA LYS A 377 27.03 -36.07 -12.68
C LYS A 377 26.87 -35.04 -11.55
N ALA A 378 27.91 -34.71 -10.80
CA ALA A 378 27.84 -33.75 -9.65
C ALA A 378 27.24 -32.39 -10.00
N GLY A 379 27.26 -31.98 -11.28
CA GLY A 379 26.56 -30.77 -11.73
C GLY A 379 25.04 -30.74 -11.46
N VAL A 380 24.41 -31.91 -11.34
CA VAL A 380 22.98 -32.01 -10.99
C VAL A 380 22.73 -31.55 -9.56
N ILE A 381 23.67 -31.76 -8.65
CA ILE A 381 23.53 -31.30 -7.26
C ILE A 381 23.44 -29.76 -7.19
N GLN A 382 24.16 -29.06 -8.05
CA GLN A 382 24.04 -27.60 -8.17
C GLN A 382 22.64 -27.18 -8.63
N LEU A 383 22.04 -27.97 -9.52
CA LEU A 383 20.67 -27.73 -9.98
C LEU A 383 19.65 -28.00 -8.85
N ILE A 384 19.87 -29.05 -8.06
CA ILE A 384 19.06 -29.38 -6.88
C ILE A 384 19.16 -28.27 -5.84
N ARG A 385 20.36 -27.78 -5.52
CA ARG A 385 20.55 -26.67 -4.60
C ARG A 385 19.86 -25.37 -5.06
N LYS A 386 19.74 -25.17 -6.35
CA LYS A 386 19.16 -23.95 -6.94
C LYS A 386 17.64 -24.01 -7.06
N GLN A 387 17.06 -25.16 -7.37
CA GLN A 387 15.64 -25.31 -7.71
C GLN A 387 14.87 -26.23 -6.74
N GLY A 388 15.58 -27.03 -5.96
CA GLY A 388 15.05 -27.94 -4.96
C GLY A 388 15.44 -27.53 -3.54
N GLU A 389 15.33 -28.49 -2.64
CA GLU A 389 15.79 -28.39 -1.25
C GLU A 389 16.69 -29.60 -0.99
N LEU A 390 17.93 -29.35 -0.61
CA LEU A 390 18.89 -30.40 -0.27
C LEU A 390 18.85 -30.63 1.25
N VAL A 391 18.26 -31.75 1.67
CA VAL A 391 18.11 -32.12 3.09
C VAL A 391 19.43 -32.67 3.66
N SER A 392 20.08 -33.57 2.93
CA SER A 392 21.41 -34.09 3.34
C SER A 392 22.27 -34.41 2.14
N GLU A 393 23.59 -34.33 2.35
CA GLU A 393 24.61 -34.66 1.35
C GLU A 393 25.79 -35.35 2.04
N GLU A 394 26.06 -36.58 1.61
CA GLU A 394 27.16 -37.40 2.14
C GLU A 394 28.01 -37.96 0.99
N TYR A 395 29.31 -37.83 1.13
CA TYR A 395 30.26 -38.38 0.14
C TYR A 395 30.53 -39.84 0.44
N VAL A 396 30.16 -40.72 -0.48
CA VAL A 396 30.34 -42.18 -0.38
C VAL A 396 31.26 -42.67 -1.51
N ALA A 397 31.70 -43.94 -1.45
CA ALA A 397 32.66 -44.49 -2.41
C ALA A 397 32.18 -44.41 -3.88
N ASP A 398 30.89 -44.57 -4.12
CA ASP A 398 30.29 -44.65 -5.46
C ASP A 398 29.71 -43.32 -5.96
N GLY A 399 29.82 -42.22 -5.17
CA GLY A 399 29.26 -40.91 -5.53
C GLY A 399 28.89 -40.08 -4.33
N ILE A 400 27.88 -39.24 -4.49
CA ILE A 400 27.35 -38.34 -3.47
C ILE A 400 25.93 -38.83 -3.15
N GLN A 401 25.71 -39.33 -1.94
CA GLN A 401 24.37 -39.67 -1.45
C GLN A 401 23.66 -38.42 -1.06
N ILE A 402 22.46 -38.21 -1.62
CA ILE A 402 21.63 -37.04 -1.35
C ILE A 402 20.23 -37.42 -0.90
N LYS A 403 19.69 -36.67 0.01
CA LYS A 403 18.26 -36.61 0.31
C LYS A 403 17.77 -35.20 -0.06
N ALA A 404 16.77 -35.10 -0.93
CA ALA A 404 16.33 -33.82 -1.43
C ALA A 404 14.87 -33.82 -1.85
N TYR A 405 14.23 -32.64 -1.78
CA TYR A 405 12.97 -32.40 -2.45
C TYR A 405 13.24 -31.66 -3.78
N VAL A 406 12.80 -32.24 -4.88
CA VAL A 406 13.08 -31.72 -6.23
C VAL A 406 11.80 -31.50 -7.02
N PRO A 407 11.71 -30.41 -7.82
CA PRO A 407 10.62 -30.24 -8.79
C PRO A 407 10.60 -31.40 -9.80
N MET A 408 9.41 -31.75 -10.32
CA MET A 408 9.24 -32.83 -11.32
C MET A 408 10.17 -32.70 -12.54
N GLU A 409 10.47 -31.47 -12.96
CA GLU A 409 11.40 -31.23 -14.08
C GLU A 409 12.85 -31.59 -13.76
N VAL A 410 13.26 -31.40 -12.50
CA VAL A 410 14.58 -31.82 -12.04
C VAL A 410 14.61 -33.32 -11.85
N TYR A 411 13.52 -33.89 -11.31
CA TYR A 411 13.35 -35.34 -11.16
C TYR A 411 13.55 -36.07 -12.48
N GLY A 412 12.92 -35.60 -13.57
CA GLY A 412 13.07 -36.21 -14.91
C GLY A 412 14.48 -36.06 -15.53
N ARG A 413 15.38 -35.31 -14.93
CA ARG A 413 16.81 -35.21 -15.37
C ARG A 413 17.77 -36.05 -14.53
N LEU A 414 17.24 -36.72 -13.51
CA LEU A 414 18.02 -37.59 -12.63
C LEU A 414 18.16 -39.01 -13.18
N ASP A 415 17.35 -39.36 -14.14
CA ASP A 415 17.43 -40.59 -14.91
C ASP A 415 18.39 -40.40 -16.08
#